data_95e98a778f52731ddaaf5ee9b6b5f4aa
#
_entry.id   95e98a778f52731ddaaf5ee9b6b5f4aa
#
_cell.length_a   1.000
_cell.length_b   1.000
_cell.length_c   1.000
_cell.angle_alpha   90.00
_cell.angle_beta   90.00
_cell.angle_gamma   90.00
#
_symmetry.space_group_name_H-M   'P 1'
#
loop_
_entity.id
_entity.type
_entity.pdbx_description
1 polymer ?
#
loop_
_entity_poly.entity_id
_entity_poly.type
_entity_poly.pdbx_seq_one_letter_code
_entity_poly.pdbx_strand_id
1 'polypeptide(L)'
;GAGSDSTGYWQVMKDNVQLIDELKGWYSPKLTAEVKKEESFMLSARSVVRHVYAPMLNRATGQISHYDHFFMTYARPIRWDWKLMAAQCYQESTFDPKARSWAGALGLMQIMPATADQLGLPREKIHDPESNIAAAAKFLAQLEAKFGDVPSRYEKQNFALACYNGGYNHIRDAMALAARDGRNSKSWAEVSRYVLRLMEPRYYRDPIVKYGYMRGSETVDYVYRIRKRWQEYTGVKRTAEPLPPSVSSMSPSSSSSHIMPVHDVVSPSIPHPAKKKKKKYTLTMPE
;
A
#
# COMPACT_ATOMS: atom_id res chain seq x y z
N GLY A 1 -5.41 28.62 -26.93
CA GLY A 1 -4.05 28.30 -26.60
C GLY A 1 -3.89 26.80 -26.73
N ALA A 2 -3.09 26.35 -27.69
CA ALA A 2 -2.81 24.93 -27.96
C ALA A 2 -2.00 24.35 -26.78
N GLY A 3 -2.54 23.33 -26.14
CA GLY A 3 -1.79 22.52 -25.18
C GLY A 3 -0.71 21.71 -25.93
N SER A 4 0.53 21.91 -25.58
CA SER A 4 1.64 21.09 -26.08
C SER A 4 1.56 19.72 -25.43
N ASP A 5 1.26 18.69 -26.21
CA ASP A 5 1.46 17.30 -25.83
C ASP A 5 2.98 17.10 -25.57
N SER A 6 3.37 17.01 -24.32
CA SER A 6 4.72 16.61 -23.96
C SER A 6 4.82 15.08 -24.11
N THR A 7 5.27 14.64 -25.28
CA THR A 7 5.66 13.25 -25.48
C THR A 7 6.95 12.99 -24.68
N GLY A 8 6.85 12.23 -23.61
CA GLY A 8 8.01 11.77 -22.86
C GLY A 8 8.77 10.69 -23.66
N TYR A 9 10.07 10.83 -23.76
CA TYR A 9 10.95 9.85 -24.42
C TYR A 9 11.81 9.14 -23.38
N TRP A 10 11.96 7.83 -23.55
CA TRP A 10 12.95 7.06 -22.83
C TRP A 10 14.25 7.07 -23.62
N GLN A 11 15.34 7.55 -23.03
CA GLN A 11 16.67 7.42 -23.61
C GLN A 11 17.37 6.22 -22.98
N VAL A 12 17.66 5.22 -23.80
CA VAL A 12 18.44 4.03 -23.42
C VAL A 12 19.73 4.04 -24.22
N MET A 13 20.85 3.68 -23.58
CA MET A 13 22.12 3.54 -24.31
C MET A 13 21.98 2.48 -25.39
N LYS A 14 22.50 2.79 -26.60
CA LYS A 14 22.39 1.92 -27.80
C LYS A 14 22.95 0.51 -27.59
N ASP A 15 23.86 0.36 -26.65
CA ASP A 15 24.57 -0.90 -26.38
C ASP A 15 23.76 -1.84 -25.46
N ASN A 16 22.65 -1.38 -24.89
CA ASN A 16 21.79 -2.21 -24.03
C ASN A 16 20.61 -2.77 -24.82
N VAL A 17 20.92 -3.63 -25.78
CA VAL A 17 19.93 -4.24 -26.70
C VAL A 17 18.87 -5.04 -25.94
N GLN A 18 19.25 -5.76 -24.90
CA GLN A 18 18.33 -6.55 -24.09
C GLN A 18 17.27 -5.68 -23.41
N LEU A 19 17.67 -4.55 -22.80
CA LEU A 19 16.74 -3.61 -22.19
C LEU A 19 15.82 -2.95 -23.23
N ILE A 20 16.35 -2.66 -24.43
CA ILE A 20 15.57 -2.09 -25.52
C ILE A 20 14.49 -3.06 -25.98
N ASP A 21 14.80 -4.35 -26.09
CA ASP A 21 13.84 -5.37 -26.52
C ASP A 21 12.81 -5.68 -25.44
N GLU A 22 13.19 -5.71 -24.17
CA GLU A 22 12.28 -5.83 -23.04
C GLU A 22 11.32 -4.62 -22.98
N LEU A 23 11.82 -3.39 -23.13
CA LEU A 23 10.97 -2.18 -23.13
C LEU A 23 10.02 -2.15 -24.33
N LYS A 24 10.45 -2.59 -25.51
CA LYS A 24 9.58 -2.72 -26.70
C LYS A 24 8.51 -3.79 -26.50
N GLY A 25 8.84 -4.90 -25.85
CA GLY A 25 7.90 -5.97 -25.51
C GLY A 25 6.86 -5.53 -24.47
N TRP A 26 7.27 -4.68 -23.54
CA TRP A 26 6.41 -4.15 -22.49
C TRP A 26 5.50 -3.01 -22.97
N TYR A 27 6.01 -2.12 -23.83
CA TYR A 27 5.27 -0.98 -24.35
C TYR A 27 4.38 -1.39 -25.52
N SER A 28 3.07 -1.36 -25.31
CA SER A 28 2.10 -1.52 -26.40
C SER A 28 1.10 -0.37 -26.39
N PRO A 29 0.62 0.08 -27.59
CA PRO A 29 -0.44 1.08 -27.69
C PRO A 29 -1.71 0.67 -26.92
N LYS A 30 -1.99 -0.64 -26.86
CA LYS A 30 -3.11 -1.21 -26.12
C LYS A 30 -2.93 -0.97 -24.61
N LEU A 31 -1.76 -1.25 -24.06
CA LEU A 31 -1.45 -1.01 -22.64
C LEU A 31 -1.59 0.48 -22.30
N THR A 32 -1.07 1.36 -23.16
CA THR A 32 -1.20 2.81 -22.96
C THR A 32 -2.66 3.27 -22.98
N ALA A 33 -3.49 2.69 -23.85
CA ALA A 33 -4.92 2.99 -23.92
C ALA A 33 -5.66 2.48 -22.66
N GLU A 34 -5.30 1.30 -22.16
CA GLU A 34 -5.84 0.74 -20.93
C GLU A 34 -5.47 1.60 -19.73
N VAL A 35 -4.20 1.98 -19.59
CA VAL A 35 -3.72 2.86 -18.53
C VAL A 35 -4.42 4.22 -18.58
N LYS A 36 -4.54 4.86 -19.74
CA LYS A 36 -5.26 6.13 -19.91
C LYS A 36 -6.76 5.99 -19.56
N LYS A 37 -7.38 4.88 -19.90
CA LYS A 37 -8.77 4.60 -19.56
C LYS A 37 -8.95 4.43 -18.05
N GLU A 38 -8.02 3.73 -17.42
CA GLU A 38 -8.03 3.52 -15.97
C GLU A 38 -7.73 4.83 -15.22
N GLU A 39 -6.76 5.61 -15.67
CA GLU A 39 -6.47 6.94 -15.15
C GLU A 39 -7.67 7.89 -15.30
N SER A 40 -8.29 7.93 -16.47
CA SER A 40 -9.51 8.72 -16.73
C SER A 40 -10.67 8.28 -15.85
N PHE A 41 -10.81 6.97 -15.60
CA PHE A 41 -11.80 6.43 -14.67
C PHE A 41 -11.49 6.83 -13.23
N MET A 42 -10.24 6.72 -12.80
CA MET A 42 -9.80 7.08 -11.45
C MET A 42 -9.95 8.58 -11.18
N LEU A 43 -9.75 9.43 -12.18
CA LEU A 43 -9.93 10.88 -12.11
C LEU A 43 -11.38 11.32 -12.36
N SER A 44 -12.26 10.41 -12.75
CA SER A 44 -13.66 10.73 -13.05
C SER A 44 -14.47 11.02 -11.78
N ALA A 45 -15.51 11.85 -11.92
CA ALA A 45 -16.49 12.11 -10.86
C ALA A 45 -17.14 10.82 -10.33
N ARG A 46 -17.26 9.77 -11.14
CA ARG A 46 -17.75 8.44 -10.71
C ARG A 46 -16.79 7.75 -9.76
N SER A 47 -15.47 7.89 -9.96
CA SER A 47 -14.46 7.39 -9.05
C SER A 47 -14.48 8.17 -7.74
N VAL A 48 -14.56 9.51 -7.81
CA VAL A 48 -14.67 10.38 -6.64
C VAL A 48 -15.94 10.06 -5.85
N VAL A 49 -17.08 9.87 -6.50
CA VAL A 49 -18.34 9.47 -5.84
C VAL A 49 -18.21 8.09 -5.19
N ARG A 50 -17.57 7.11 -5.83
CA ARG A 50 -17.29 5.80 -5.24
C ARG A 50 -16.42 5.88 -3.99
N HIS A 51 -15.44 6.80 -3.95
CA HIS A 51 -14.51 6.93 -2.84
C HIS A 51 -15.02 7.81 -1.69
N VAL A 52 -15.91 8.76 -1.99
CA VAL A 52 -16.48 9.69 -0.99
C VAL A 52 -17.65 9.07 -0.24
N TYR A 53 -18.44 8.24 -0.88
CA TYR A 53 -19.56 7.53 -0.26
C TYR A 53 -19.18 6.06 -0.11
N ALA A 54 -18.99 5.60 1.12
CA ALA A 54 -19.04 4.19 1.45
C ALA A 54 -20.52 3.81 1.59
N PRO A 55 -21.23 3.47 0.53
CA PRO A 55 -22.61 3.08 0.68
C PRO A 55 -22.62 1.76 1.41
N MET A 56 -23.26 1.73 2.57
CA MET A 56 -23.73 0.47 3.12
C MET A 56 -24.67 -0.14 2.09
N LEU A 57 -24.58 -1.43 1.86
CA LEU A 57 -25.47 -2.15 0.96
C LEU A 57 -26.94 -1.93 1.35
N ASN A 58 -27.22 -1.88 2.66
CA ASN A 58 -28.50 -1.52 3.20
C ASN A 58 -28.36 -0.77 4.54
N ARG A 59 -28.63 0.52 4.54
CA ARG A 59 -28.55 1.35 5.76
C ARG A 59 -29.61 1.01 6.80
N ALA A 60 -30.80 0.59 6.38
CA ALA A 60 -31.88 0.28 7.29
C ALA A 60 -31.60 -0.98 8.13
N THR A 61 -30.94 -1.97 7.53
CA THR A 61 -30.55 -3.22 8.20
C THR A 61 -29.15 -3.16 8.82
N GLY A 62 -28.37 -2.13 8.49
CA GLY A 62 -26.97 -2.04 8.91
C GLY A 62 -26.01 -2.94 8.11
N GLN A 63 -26.48 -3.55 7.03
CA GLN A 63 -25.68 -4.40 6.15
C GLN A 63 -24.68 -3.54 5.34
N ILE A 64 -23.38 -3.81 5.50
CA ILE A 64 -22.32 -3.09 4.83
C ILE A 64 -22.04 -3.70 3.45
N SER A 65 -21.93 -5.03 3.38
CA SER A 65 -21.61 -5.77 2.16
C SER A 65 -22.27 -7.15 2.12
N HIS A 66 -22.11 -7.85 1.01
CA HIS A 66 -22.51 -9.26 0.91
C HIS A 66 -21.60 -10.20 1.74
N TYR A 67 -20.48 -9.69 2.24
CA TYR A 67 -19.45 -10.47 2.92
C TYR A 67 -19.39 -10.25 4.43
N ASP A 68 -20.35 -9.54 5.01
CA ASP A 68 -20.35 -9.15 6.43
C ASP A 68 -20.19 -10.36 7.35
N HIS A 69 -20.81 -11.49 7.02
CA HIS A 69 -20.70 -12.73 7.80
C HIS A 69 -19.26 -13.28 7.86
N PHE A 70 -18.49 -13.17 6.77
CA PHE A 70 -17.08 -13.54 6.77
C PHE A 70 -16.25 -12.58 7.62
N PHE A 71 -16.49 -11.27 7.52
CA PHE A 71 -15.82 -10.30 8.38
C PHE A 71 -16.09 -10.56 9.85
N MET A 72 -17.34 -10.85 10.23
CA MET A 72 -17.71 -11.19 11.61
C MET A 72 -16.99 -12.46 12.09
N THR A 73 -16.95 -13.49 11.24
CA THR A 73 -16.30 -14.77 11.54
C THR A 73 -14.81 -14.61 11.78
N TYR A 74 -14.09 -13.93 10.91
CA TYR A 74 -12.62 -13.86 10.93
C TYR A 74 -12.05 -12.68 11.73
N ALA A 75 -12.83 -11.63 12.00
CA ALA A 75 -12.42 -10.54 12.90
C ALA A 75 -12.48 -10.94 14.37
N ARG A 76 -13.43 -11.80 14.76
CA ARG A 76 -13.64 -12.19 16.17
C ARG A 76 -12.42 -12.86 16.82
N PRO A 77 -11.76 -13.88 16.21
CA PRO A 77 -10.59 -14.53 16.79
C PRO A 77 -9.42 -13.58 17.03
N ILE A 78 -9.22 -12.63 16.14
CA ILE A 78 -8.16 -11.62 16.25
C ILE A 78 -8.60 -10.41 17.10
N ARG A 79 -9.81 -10.42 17.64
CA ARG A 79 -10.44 -9.36 18.44
C ARG A 79 -10.50 -8.00 17.73
N TRP A 80 -10.67 -7.98 16.44
CA TRP A 80 -10.92 -6.76 15.66
C TRP A 80 -12.42 -6.50 15.55
N ASP A 81 -12.78 -5.23 15.43
CA ASP A 81 -14.13 -4.89 15.01
C ASP A 81 -14.27 -5.29 13.53
N TRP A 82 -15.25 -6.15 13.22
CA TRP A 82 -15.48 -6.60 11.86
C TRP A 82 -15.78 -5.45 10.89
N LYS A 83 -16.37 -4.36 11.39
CA LYS A 83 -16.63 -3.15 10.60
C LYS A 83 -15.33 -2.42 10.23
N LEU A 84 -14.27 -2.54 11.04
CA LEU A 84 -12.96 -2.03 10.69
C LEU A 84 -12.34 -2.83 9.54
N MET A 85 -12.47 -4.16 9.55
CA MET A 85 -12.04 -4.99 8.43
C MET A 85 -12.87 -4.73 7.16
N ALA A 86 -14.19 -4.54 7.31
CA ALA A 86 -15.06 -4.17 6.18
C ALA A 86 -14.66 -2.78 5.60
N ALA A 87 -14.32 -1.82 6.47
CA ALA A 87 -13.84 -0.50 6.04
C ALA A 87 -12.50 -0.60 5.27
N GLN A 88 -11.61 -1.50 5.71
CA GLN A 88 -10.38 -1.80 4.99
C GLN A 88 -10.67 -2.45 3.63
N CYS A 89 -11.52 -3.47 3.57
CA CYS A 89 -11.91 -4.13 2.32
C CYS A 89 -12.49 -3.15 1.30
N TYR A 90 -13.31 -2.22 1.76
CA TYR A 90 -13.82 -1.17 0.88
C TYR A 90 -12.68 -0.31 0.32
N GLN A 91 -11.68 0.03 1.13
CA GLN A 91 -10.51 0.80 0.71
C GLN A 91 -9.66 0.02 -0.31
N GLU A 92 -9.54 -1.30 -0.14
CA GLU A 92 -8.74 -2.17 -1.01
C GLU A 92 -9.40 -2.41 -2.37
N SER A 93 -10.69 -2.77 -2.38
CA SER A 93 -11.34 -3.28 -3.58
C SER A 93 -12.76 -2.75 -3.83
N THR A 94 -13.31 -1.93 -2.92
CA THR A 94 -14.75 -1.61 -2.94
C THR A 94 -15.66 -2.85 -2.92
N PHE A 95 -15.22 -3.90 -2.21
CA PHE A 95 -15.86 -5.21 -2.13
C PHE A 95 -15.90 -6.00 -3.45
N ASP A 96 -14.97 -5.76 -4.38
CA ASP A 96 -14.87 -6.55 -5.61
C ASP A 96 -13.93 -7.75 -5.41
N PRO A 97 -14.43 -9.00 -5.41
CA PRO A 97 -13.61 -10.19 -5.23
C PRO A 97 -12.68 -10.46 -6.43
N LYS A 98 -12.94 -9.86 -7.58
CA LYS A 98 -12.13 -9.97 -8.80
C LYS A 98 -11.15 -8.83 -8.97
N ALA A 99 -11.09 -7.90 -7.99
CA ALA A 99 -10.18 -6.77 -8.06
C ALA A 99 -8.74 -7.21 -8.24
N ARG A 100 -8.04 -6.51 -9.12
CA ARG A 100 -6.62 -6.69 -9.37
C ARG A 100 -5.96 -5.32 -9.48
N SER A 101 -4.95 -5.07 -8.66
CA SER A 101 -4.17 -3.85 -8.78
C SER A 101 -3.12 -3.98 -9.90
N TRP A 102 -2.63 -2.87 -10.38
CA TRP A 102 -1.50 -2.84 -11.32
C TRP A 102 -0.22 -3.46 -10.72
N ALA A 103 -0.06 -3.39 -9.39
CA ALA A 103 1.05 -4.00 -8.66
C ALA A 103 0.88 -5.51 -8.45
N GLY A 104 -0.24 -6.10 -8.86
CA GLY A 104 -0.53 -7.52 -8.77
C GLY A 104 -1.19 -7.98 -7.47
N ALA A 105 -1.68 -7.07 -6.64
CA ALA A 105 -2.52 -7.43 -5.49
C ALA A 105 -3.89 -7.93 -5.96
N LEU A 106 -4.48 -8.90 -5.26
CA LEU A 106 -5.62 -9.66 -5.74
C LEU A 106 -6.73 -9.81 -4.68
N GLY A 107 -7.97 -9.78 -5.15
CA GLY A 107 -9.18 -10.10 -4.40
C GLY A 107 -9.67 -8.98 -3.48
N LEU A 108 -10.62 -9.31 -2.62
CA LEU A 108 -11.31 -8.38 -1.72
C LEU A 108 -10.37 -7.53 -0.87
N MET A 109 -9.34 -8.16 -0.30
CA MET A 109 -8.40 -7.54 0.63
C MET A 109 -7.05 -7.24 -0.03
N GLN A 110 -6.96 -7.30 -1.37
CA GLN A 110 -5.77 -6.95 -2.15
C GLN A 110 -4.48 -7.62 -1.62
N ILE A 111 -4.51 -8.96 -1.52
CA ILE A 111 -3.37 -9.72 -1.04
C ILE A 111 -2.36 -9.91 -2.18
N MET A 112 -1.11 -9.54 -1.92
CA MET A 112 -0.01 -9.83 -2.84
C MET A 112 0.25 -11.33 -2.94
N PRO A 113 0.55 -11.86 -4.13
CA PRO A 113 0.82 -13.28 -4.32
C PRO A 113 1.89 -13.85 -3.37
N ALA A 114 2.98 -13.14 -3.13
CA ALA A 114 4.01 -13.56 -2.18
C ALA A 114 3.49 -13.63 -0.73
N THR A 115 2.61 -12.70 -0.37
CA THR A 115 1.95 -12.72 0.94
C THR A 115 0.96 -13.87 1.05
N ALA A 116 0.22 -14.18 -0.01
CA ALA A 116 -0.67 -15.34 -0.07
C ALA A 116 0.09 -16.63 0.21
N ASP A 117 1.26 -16.83 -0.42
CA ASP A 117 2.12 -17.99 -0.20
C ASP A 117 2.56 -18.11 1.27
N GLN A 118 3.01 -17.00 1.87
CA GLN A 118 3.41 -16.95 3.29
C GLN A 118 2.25 -17.26 4.26
N LEU A 119 1.04 -16.89 3.88
CA LEU A 119 -0.16 -17.12 4.69
C LEU A 119 -0.75 -18.53 4.49
N GLY A 120 -0.29 -19.25 3.48
CA GLY A 120 -0.83 -20.55 3.08
C GLY A 120 -2.16 -20.43 2.35
N LEU A 121 -2.41 -19.30 1.67
CA LEU A 121 -3.58 -19.10 0.80
C LEU A 121 -3.26 -19.66 -0.59
N PRO A 122 -3.93 -20.75 -1.03
CA PRO A 122 -3.73 -21.28 -2.37
C PRO A 122 -4.05 -20.23 -3.45
N ARG A 123 -3.24 -20.21 -4.52
CA ARG A 123 -3.36 -19.21 -5.59
C ARG A 123 -4.73 -19.24 -6.27
N GLU A 124 -5.30 -20.44 -6.45
CA GLU A 124 -6.63 -20.65 -7.02
C GLU A 124 -7.77 -20.13 -6.12
N LYS A 125 -7.52 -19.98 -4.81
CA LYS A 125 -8.50 -19.44 -3.85
C LYS A 125 -8.32 -17.96 -3.53
N ILE A 126 -7.39 -17.28 -4.17
CA ILE A 126 -7.10 -15.87 -3.85
C ILE A 126 -8.28 -14.93 -4.17
N HIS A 127 -9.14 -15.32 -5.11
CA HIS A 127 -10.37 -14.60 -5.46
C HIS A 127 -11.62 -15.14 -4.74
N ASP A 128 -11.50 -16.24 -3.97
CA ASP A 128 -12.57 -16.72 -3.12
C ASP A 128 -12.76 -15.77 -1.93
N PRO A 129 -13.97 -15.22 -1.74
CA PRO A 129 -14.21 -14.19 -0.73
C PRO A 129 -13.82 -14.62 0.69
N GLU A 130 -14.22 -15.82 1.08
CA GLU A 130 -13.96 -16.33 2.43
C GLU A 130 -12.47 -16.54 2.66
N SER A 131 -11.80 -17.24 1.76
CA SER A 131 -10.37 -17.55 1.84
C SER A 131 -9.51 -16.27 1.86
N ASN A 132 -9.87 -15.27 1.04
CA ASN A 132 -9.18 -13.99 0.96
C ASN A 132 -9.33 -13.19 2.27
N ILE A 133 -10.54 -13.09 2.82
CA ILE A 133 -10.82 -12.41 4.10
C ILE A 133 -10.13 -13.13 5.26
N ALA A 134 -10.17 -14.46 5.30
CA ALA A 134 -9.50 -15.26 6.34
C ALA A 134 -7.97 -15.04 6.33
N ALA A 135 -7.37 -15.04 5.15
CA ALA A 135 -5.93 -14.78 5.00
C ALA A 135 -5.57 -13.36 5.43
N ALA A 136 -6.38 -12.35 5.07
CA ALA A 136 -6.17 -10.98 5.49
C ALA A 136 -6.28 -10.82 7.02
N ALA A 137 -7.25 -11.47 7.66
CA ALA A 137 -7.37 -11.47 9.12
C ALA A 137 -6.12 -12.06 9.79
N LYS A 138 -5.61 -13.20 9.28
CA LYS A 138 -4.36 -13.80 9.74
C LYS A 138 -3.18 -12.83 9.58
N PHE A 139 -3.08 -12.15 8.44
CA PHE A 139 -2.02 -11.19 8.19
C PHE A 139 -2.09 -9.98 9.13
N LEU A 140 -3.28 -9.41 9.35
CA LEU A 140 -3.48 -8.32 10.30
C LEU A 140 -3.09 -8.72 11.73
N ALA A 141 -3.43 -9.93 12.17
CA ALA A 141 -3.00 -10.45 13.47
C ALA A 141 -1.47 -10.57 13.57
N GLN A 142 -0.81 -11.05 12.52
CA GLN A 142 0.66 -11.13 12.47
C GLN A 142 1.30 -9.73 12.51
N LEU A 143 0.73 -8.76 11.81
CA LEU A 143 1.21 -7.37 11.83
C LEU A 143 1.00 -6.73 13.20
N GLU A 144 -0.18 -6.86 13.80
CA GLU A 144 -0.48 -6.33 15.14
C GLU A 144 0.47 -6.92 16.21
N ALA A 145 0.77 -8.21 16.13
CA ALA A 145 1.66 -8.89 17.07
C ALA A 145 3.10 -8.33 17.06
N LYS A 146 3.55 -7.75 15.93
CA LYS A 146 4.87 -7.10 15.83
C LYS A 146 5.01 -5.82 16.65
N PHE A 147 3.91 -5.27 17.16
CA PHE A 147 3.87 -4.05 17.97
C PHE A 147 3.61 -4.34 19.46
N GLY A 148 4.27 -5.38 20.02
CA GLY A 148 4.21 -5.71 21.43
C GLY A 148 4.63 -4.56 22.36
N ASP A 149 5.51 -3.70 21.85
CA ASP A 149 6.02 -2.50 22.52
C ASP A 149 5.04 -1.31 22.56
N VAL A 150 3.91 -1.37 21.84
CA VAL A 150 2.87 -0.34 21.82
C VAL A 150 1.75 -0.73 22.80
N PRO A 151 1.48 0.04 23.89
CA PRO A 151 0.49 -0.36 24.89
C PRO A 151 -0.95 -0.34 24.39
N SER A 152 -1.30 0.70 23.63
CA SER A 152 -2.66 0.92 23.14
C SER A 152 -2.99 -0.02 21.98
N ARG A 153 -4.08 -0.78 22.14
CA ARG A 153 -4.57 -1.64 21.07
C ARG A 153 -5.05 -0.85 19.85
N TYR A 154 -5.68 0.30 20.06
CA TYR A 154 -6.08 1.20 18.99
C TYR A 154 -4.87 1.62 18.14
N GLU A 155 -3.76 1.96 18.79
CA GLU A 155 -2.51 2.32 18.11
C GLU A 155 -1.88 1.13 17.39
N LYS A 156 -1.88 -0.08 18.01
CA LYS A 156 -1.42 -1.30 17.34
C LYS A 156 -2.18 -1.56 16.03
N GLN A 157 -3.50 -1.35 16.04
CA GLN A 157 -4.32 -1.50 14.85
C GLN A 157 -3.99 -0.43 13.79
N ASN A 158 -3.72 0.82 14.19
CA ASN A 158 -3.28 1.86 13.26
C ASN A 158 -1.96 1.48 12.60
N PHE A 159 -1.00 1.01 13.39
CA PHE A 159 0.29 0.52 12.87
C PHE A 159 0.13 -0.72 11.99
N ALA A 160 -0.74 -1.65 12.34
CA ALA A 160 -1.01 -2.83 11.51
C ALA A 160 -1.60 -2.45 10.15
N LEU A 161 -2.57 -1.52 10.12
CA LEU A 161 -3.13 -0.97 8.88
C LEU A 161 -2.06 -0.26 8.04
N ALA A 162 -1.22 0.57 8.69
CA ALA A 162 -0.13 1.26 8.02
C ALA A 162 0.90 0.27 7.42
N CYS A 163 1.21 -0.80 8.15
CA CYS A 163 2.12 -1.85 7.66
C CYS A 163 1.51 -2.68 6.53
N TYR A 164 0.20 -2.90 6.54
CA TYR A 164 -0.50 -3.61 5.48
C TYR A 164 -0.32 -2.93 4.13
N ASN A 165 -0.41 -1.62 4.10
CA ASN A 165 -0.24 -0.81 2.90
C ASN A 165 1.23 -0.46 2.63
N GLY A 166 1.95 0.08 3.62
CA GLY A 166 3.27 0.69 3.44
C GLY A 166 4.46 -0.18 3.86
N GLY A 167 4.19 -1.35 4.45
CA GLY A 167 5.23 -2.28 4.90
C GLY A 167 5.79 -1.98 6.28
N TYR A 168 6.06 -3.05 7.01
CA TYR A 168 6.50 -3.00 8.42
C TYR A 168 7.80 -2.21 8.62
N ASN A 169 8.76 -2.40 7.75
CA ASN A 169 10.11 -1.85 7.92
C ASN A 169 10.11 -0.32 7.83
N HIS A 170 9.38 0.25 6.86
CA HIS A 170 9.25 1.71 6.73
C HIS A 170 8.53 2.34 7.92
N ILE A 171 7.50 1.65 8.45
CA ILE A 171 6.80 2.13 9.64
C ILE A 171 7.73 2.13 10.86
N ARG A 172 8.61 1.11 11.03
CA ARG A 172 9.61 1.09 12.09
C ARG A 172 10.67 2.18 11.91
N ASP A 173 11.08 2.50 10.69
CA ASP A 173 11.96 3.63 10.40
C ASP A 173 11.31 4.95 10.83
N ALA A 174 10.03 5.17 10.50
CA ALA A 174 9.29 6.35 10.93
C ALA A 174 9.16 6.44 12.46
N MET A 175 8.92 5.31 13.15
CA MET A 175 8.91 5.24 14.62
C MET A 175 10.26 5.59 15.22
N ALA A 176 11.36 5.11 14.62
CA ALA A 176 12.72 5.42 15.07
C ALA A 176 13.04 6.93 14.92
N LEU A 177 12.66 7.54 13.81
CA LEU A 177 12.78 8.98 13.60
C LEU A 177 11.97 9.77 14.63
N ALA A 178 10.72 9.37 14.90
CA ALA A 178 9.87 10.02 15.91
C ALA A 178 10.50 9.92 17.31
N ALA A 179 11.01 8.75 17.70
CA ALA A 179 11.68 8.54 18.98
C ALA A 179 12.94 9.38 19.12
N ARG A 180 13.77 9.44 18.08
CA ARG A 180 14.97 10.28 18.05
C ARG A 180 14.64 11.77 18.30
N ASP A 181 13.57 12.25 17.70
CA ASP A 181 13.15 13.65 17.83
C ASP A 181 12.31 13.91 19.10
N GLY A 182 12.31 12.97 20.07
CA GLY A 182 11.62 13.10 21.35
C GLY A 182 10.08 13.05 21.24
N ARG A 183 9.56 12.50 20.14
CA ARG A 183 8.12 12.33 19.92
C ARG A 183 7.64 10.96 20.38
N ASN A 184 6.34 10.84 20.64
CA ASN A 184 5.76 9.57 21.03
C ASN A 184 5.72 8.61 19.82
N SER A 185 6.74 7.74 19.75
CA SER A 185 6.86 6.72 18.71
C SER A 185 5.81 5.61 18.78
N LYS A 186 4.94 5.63 19.81
CA LYS A 186 3.85 4.66 20.02
C LYS A 186 2.48 5.23 19.71
N SER A 187 2.40 6.47 19.20
CA SER A 187 1.19 7.13 18.75
C SER A 187 1.20 7.30 17.23
N TRP A 188 0.17 6.82 16.56
CA TRP A 188 0.02 6.97 15.11
C TRP A 188 -0.06 8.45 14.71
N ALA A 189 -0.73 9.29 15.50
CA ALA A 189 -0.81 10.73 15.24
C ALA A 189 0.57 11.39 15.13
N GLU A 190 1.53 10.98 15.96
CA GLU A 190 2.90 11.48 15.90
C GLU A 190 3.71 10.79 14.79
N VAL A 191 3.64 9.46 14.69
CA VAL A 191 4.45 8.68 13.74
C VAL A 191 4.02 8.93 12.30
N SER A 192 2.73 9.15 12.03
CA SER A 192 2.24 9.44 10.68
C SER A 192 2.93 10.67 10.03
N ARG A 193 3.32 11.65 10.84
CA ARG A 193 4.10 12.82 10.38
C ARG A 193 5.49 12.40 9.88
N TYR A 194 6.11 11.41 10.51
CA TYR A 194 7.41 10.88 10.10
C TYR A 194 7.30 9.93 8.92
N VAL A 195 6.18 9.22 8.79
CA VAL A 195 5.85 8.48 7.57
C VAL A 195 5.81 9.42 6.36
N LEU A 196 5.19 10.61 6.49
CA LEU A 196 5.22 11.65 5.44
C LEU A 196 6.64 12.14 5.16
N ARG A 197 7.45 12.34 6.21
CA ARG A 197 8.83 12.82 6.09
C ARG A 197 9.76 11.84 5.38
N LEU A 198 9.46 10.54 5.37
CA LEU A 198 10.20 9.56 4.58
C LEU A 198 10.11 9.78 3.05
N MET A 199 9.33 10.75 2.59
CA MET A 199 9.35 11.25 1.21
C MET A 199 10.46 12.28 0.96
N GLU A 200 11.05 12.85 2.01
CA GLU A 200 12.04 13.92 1.92
C GLU A 200 13.47 13.35 2.02
N PRO A 201 14.42 13.76 1.13
CA PRO A 201 15.79 13.24 1.13
C PRO A 201 16.52 13.33 2.47
N ARG A 202 16.29 14.42 3.23
CA ARG A 202 16.91 14.62 4.54
C ARG A 202 16.49 13.59 5.58
N TYR A 203 15.33 12.93 5.42
CA TYR A 203 14.83 11.92 6.34
C TYR A 203 15.09 10.51 5.81
N TYR A 204 14.77 10.21 4.56
CA TYR A 204 14.99 8.85 4.05
C TYR A 204 16.47 8.48 3.87
N ARG A 205 17.39 9.48 3.85
CA ARG A 205 18.85 9.27 3.86
C ARG A 205 19.48 9.37 5.25
N ASP A 206 18.68 9.62 6.27
CA ASP A 206 19.16 9.68 7.65
C ASP A 206 19.75 8.32 8.06
N PRO A 207 20.90 8.28 8.77
CA PRO A 207 21.53 7.01 9.17
C PRO A 207 20.68 6.09 10.02
N ILE A 208 19.66 6.60 10.72
CA ILE A 208 18.72 5.79 11.50
C ILE A 208 17.70 5.05 10.62
N VAL A 209 17.46 5.55 9.41
CA VAL A 209 16.53 4.98 8.43
C VAL A 209 17.23 3.87 7.66
N LYS A 210 16.70 2.66 7.73
CA LYS A 210 17.34 1.47 7.15
C LYS A 210 16.76 1.10 5.78
N TYR A 211 15.52 1.49 5.51
CA TYR A 211 14.78 1.06 4.31
C TYR A 211 14.51 2.20 3.31
N GLY A 212 14.93 3.42 3.66
CA GLY A 212 14.98 4.54 2.72
C GLY A 212 13.62 5.16 2.41
N TYR A 213 13.44 5.56 1.15
CA TYR A 213 12.26 6.27 0.66
C TYR A 213 10.97 5.44 0.78
N MET A 214 9.89 6.12 1.18
CA MET A 214 8.54 5.57 1.24
C MET A 214 7.53 6.58 0.69
N ARG A 215 6.49 6.11 -0.02
CA ARG A 215 5.33 6.94 -0.39
C ARG A 215 4.40 7.14 0.81
N GLY A 216 4.89 7.90 1.79
CA GLY A 216 4.22 8.06 3.07
C GLY A 216 2.81 8.63 2.97
N SER A 217 2.54 9.50 1.99
CA SER A 217 1.21 10.09 1.79
C SER A 217 0.13 9.04 1.49
N GLU A 218 0.44 8.01 0.70
CA GLU A 218 -0.51 6.94 0.39
C GLU A 218 -0.89 6.16 1.65
N THR A 219 0.09 5.83 2.48
CA THR A 219 -0.15 5.06 3.71
C THR A 219 -0.88 5.87 4.79
N VAL A 220 -0.54 7.14 4.95
CA VAL A 220 -1.23 8.00 5.91
C VAL A 220 -2.69 8.22 5.51
N ASP A 221 -2.95 8.49 4.24
CA ASP A 221 -4.29 8.62 3.70
C ASP A 221 -5.10 7.31 3.79
N TYR A 222 -4.45 6.17 3.54
CA TYR A 222 -5.04 4.84 3.68
C TYR A 222 -5.58 4.60 5.10
N VAL A 223 -4.76 4.80 6.13
CA VAL A 223 -5.20 4.63 7.53
C VAL A 223 -6.32 5.61 7.89
N TYR A 224 -6.19 6.86 7.48
CA TYR A 224 -7.21 7.88 7.71
C TYR A 224 -8.57 7.51 7.10
N ARG A 225 -8.60 7.11 5.82
CA ARG A 225 -9.84 6.75 5.11
C ARG A 225 -10.50 5.53 5.72
N ILE A 226 -9.73 4.53 6.14
CA ILE A 226 -10.26 3.33 6.80
C ILE A 226 -10.89 3.71 8.14
N ARG A 227 -10.20 4.52 8.96
CA ARG A 227 -10.73 4.94 10.27
C ARG A 227 -11.97 5.82 10.14
N LYS A 228 -11.98 6.73 9.19
CA LYS A 228 -13.16 7.57 8.90
C LYS A 228 -14.37 6.69 8.50
N ARG A 229 -14.17 5.74 7.59
CA ARG A 229 -15.23 4.84 7.15
C ARG A 229 -15.72 3.92 8.27
N TRP A 230 -14.80 3.43 9.09
CA TRP A 230 -15.17 2.66 10.28
C TRP A 230 -16.06 3.47 11.24
N GLN A 231 -15.77 4.75 11.46
CA GLN A 231 -16.64 5.63 12.25
C GLN A 231 -18.02 5.79 11.60
N GLU A 232 -18.09 5.91 10.30
CA GLU A 232 -19.36 5.98 9.56
C GLU A 232 -20.17 4.67 9.72
N TYR A 233 -19.52 3.50 9.66
CA TYR A 233 -20.17 2.21 9.83
C TYR A 233 -20.61 1.92 11.28
N THR A 234 -19.93 2.48 12.26
CA THR A 234 -20.26 2.28 13.68
C THR A 234 -21.23 3.32 14.22
N GLY A 235 -21.41 4.44 13.53
CA GLY A 235 -22.17 5.59 14.04
C GLY A 235 -21.49 6.33 15.20
N VAL A 236 -20.26 5.94 15.56
CA VAL A 236 -19.50 6.58 16.64
C VAL A 236 -18.88 7.86 16.11
N LYS A 237 -19.41 9.00 16.56
CA LYS A 237 -18.74 10.29 16.38
C LYS A 237 -17.56 10.39 17.36
N ARG A 238 -16.41 9.83 17.02
CA ARG A 238 -15.16 10.28 17.64
C ARG A 238 -14.76 11.58 16.96
N THR A 239 -14.32 12.56 17.73
CA THR A 239 -13.63 13.73 17.19
C THR A 239 -12.51 13.19 16.27
N ALA A 240 -12.67 13.42 14.97
CA ALA A 240 -11.66 13.01 14.01
C ALA A 240 -10.34 13.64 14.45
N GLU A 241 -9.31 12.84 14.68
CA GLU A 241 -7.96 13.38 14.77
C GLU A 241 -7.75 14.20 13.49
N PRO A 242 -7.32 15.47 13.62
CA PRO A 242 -7.10 16.30 12.45
C PRO A 242 -6.13 15.55 11.52
N LEU A 243 -6.45 15.52 10.23
CA LEU A 243 -5.50 15.12 9.22
C LEU A 243 -4.18 15.83 9.49
N PRO A 244 -3.05 15.13 9.47
CA PRO A 244 -1.77 15.80 9.34
C PRO A 244 -1.89 16.75 8.12
N PRO A 245 -1.30 17.95 8.17
CA PRO A 245 -1.49 18.98 7.15
C PRO A 245 -1.35 18.40 5.77
N SER A 246 -2.38 18.56 4.95
CA SER A 246 -2.44 17.98 3.62
C SER A 246 -1.22 18.40 2.80
N VAL A 247 -0.69 17.48 2.03
CA VAL A 247 0.43 17.72 1.10
C VAL A 247 0.15 18.86 0.10
N SER A 248 -1.11 19.31 -0.02
CA SER A 248 -1.53 20.46 -0.82
C SER A 248 -0.94 21.80 -0.42
N SER A 249 -0.36 21.95 0.78
CA SER A 249 0.27 23.21 1.20
C SER A 249 1.79 23.24 1.05
N MET A 250 2.39 22.16 0.57
CA MET A 250 3.81 22.12 0.23
C MET A 250 3.96 22.38 -1.27
N SER A 251 4.00 23.65 -1.65
CA SER A 251 4.40 24.04 -3.00
C SER A 251 5.74 23.41 -3.34
N PRO A 252 5.87 22.72 -4.48
CA PRO A 252 7.17 22.25 -4.92
C PRO A 252 7.99 23.49 -5.26
N SER A 253 9.07 23.74 -4.51
CA SER A 253 10.12 24.60 -5.00
C SER A 253 10.61 24.00 -6.31
N SER A 254 10.50 24.77 -7.38
CA SER A 254 10.91 24.46 -8.73
C SER A 254 12.35 23.94 -8.77
N SER A 255 12.51 22.64 -8.93
CA SER A 255 13.74 22.04 -9.47
C SER A 255 13.42 20.67 -10.04
N SER A 256 13.41 20.66 -11.37
CA SER A 256 13.69 19.57 -12.30
C SER A 256 13.07 18.19 -12.02
N SER A 257 12.01 17.92 -12.75
CA SER A 257 11.36 16.64 -12.99
C SER A 257 12.34 15.52 -13.35
N HIS A 258 12.50 14.55 -12.46
CA HIS A 258 12.83 13.16 -12.85
C HIS A 258 11.77 12.27 -12.24
N ILE A 259 10.78 11.94 -13.06
CA ILE A 259 9.80 10.89 -12.75
C ILE A 259 10.53 9.56 -12.95
N MET A 260 10.90 8.93 -11.84
CA MET A 260 11.35 7.53 -11.84
C MET A 260 10.13 6.63 -11.79
N PRO A 261 10.09 5.52 -12.52
CA PRO A 261 8.98 4.57 -12.45
C PRO A 261 8.94 3.88 -11.10
N VAL A 262 7.71 3.69 -10.64
CA VAL A 262 7.36 3.05 -9.38
C VAL A 262 7.65 1.57 -9.45
N HIS A 263 8.79 1.18 -8.94
CA HIS A 263 9.04 -0.17 -8.48
C HIS A 263 9.58 -0.06 -7.07
N ASP A 264 8.73 -0.33 -6.10
CA ASP A 264 9.08 -0.93 -4.81
C ASP A 264 7.84 -0.97 -3.93
N VAL A 265 6.94 -1.91 -4.26
CA VAL A 265 6.05 -2.50 -3.27
C VAL A 265 6.79 -3.69 -2.72
N VAL A 266 7.26 -3.48 -1.53
CA VAL A 266 7.85 -4.39 -0.55
C VAL A 266 7.91 -5.85 -0.97
N SER A 267 9.05 -6.27 -1.48
CA SER A 267 9.46 -7.67 -1.35
C SER A 267 9.82 -7.93 0.13
N PRO A 268 9.33 -9.02 0.72
CA PRO A 268 9.82 -9.42 2.04
C PRO A 268 11.31 -9.70 1.93
N SER A 269 12.08 -9.19 2.89
CA SER A 269 13.52 -9.37 3.01
C SER A 269 13.90 -10.85 2.91
N ILE A 270 14.45 -11.25 1.77
CA ILE A 270 15.19 -12.49 1.66
C ILE A 270 16.54 -12.23 2.32
N PRO A 271 16.99 -13.06 3.27
CA PRO A 271 18.32 -12.90 3.87
C PRO A 271 19.36 -13.04 2.76
N HIS A 272 20.26 -12.06 2.67
CA HIS A 272 21.37 -12.07 1.72
C HIS A 272 22.20 -13.34 1.89
N PRO A 273 22.41 -14.15 0.86
CA PRO A 273 23.41 -15.20 0.92
C PRO A 273 24.80 -14.55 0.95
N ALA A 274 25.64 -15.05 1.86
CA ALA A 274 27.02 -14.64 2.02
C ALA A 274 27.76 -14.59 0.68
N LYS A 275 28.60 -13.57 0.49
CA LYS A 275 29.43 -13.33 -0.69
C LYS A 275 30.19 -14.59 -1.10
N LYS A 276 29.73 -15.28 -2.14
CA LYS A 276 30.52 -16.33 -2.81
C LYS A 276 31.49 -15.67 -3.76
N LYS A 277 32.78 -16.03 -3.62
CA LYS A 277 33.90 -15.60 -4.47
C LYS A 277 33.58 -15.87 -5.94
N LYS A 278 33.81 -14.85 -6.81
CA LYS A 278 33.70 -14.97 -8.26
C LYS A 278 34.66 -16.06 -8.78
N LYS A 279 34.11 -17.14 -9.35
CA LYS A 279 34.86 -18.02 -10.23
C LYS A 279 34.80 -17.41 -11.65
N LYS A 280 35.98 -17.14 -12.22
CA LYS A 280 36.14 -16.81 -13.64
C LYS A 280 35.88 -18.09 -14.44
N TYR A 281 34.91 -18.07 -15.33
CA TYR A 281 34.76 -19.08 -16.37
C TYR A 281 35.29 -18.51 -17.68
N THR A 282 36.27 -19.17 -18.26
CA THR A 282 36.75 -18.92 -19.60
C THR A 282 35.92 -19.81 -20.54
N LEU A 283 35.18 -19.21 -21.47
CA LEU A 283 34.50 -19.94 -22.53
C LEU A 283 35.49 -20.18 -23.66
N THR A 284 35.83 -21.42 -23.93
CA THR A 284 36.49 -21.87 -25.17
C THR A 284 35.39 -22.24 -26.14
N MET A 285 35.41 -21.64 -27.33
CA MET A 285 34.54 -21.97 -28.45
C MET A 285 35.19 -23.18 -29.19
N PRO A 286 34.42 -24.17 -29.62
CA PRO A 286 34.92 -25.20 -30.53
C PRO A 286 34.97 -24.68 -31.95
N GLU A 287 35.96 -25.18 -32.72
CA GLU A 287 36.19 -24.90 -34.12
C GLU A 287 35.04 -25.40 -35.01
#